data_3f49ff16ba6dd081932fb9b903c5d0f8
#
_entry.id   3f49ff16ba6dd081932fb9b903c5d0f8
#
_cell.length_a   1.000
_cell.length_b   1.000
_cell.length_c   1.000
_cell.angle_alpha   90.00
_cell.angle_beta   90.00
_cell.angle_gamma   90.00
#
_symmetry.space_group_name_H-M   'P 1'
#
loop_
_entity.id
_entity.type
_entity.pdbx_description
1 polymer ?
#
loop_
_entity_poly.entity_id
_entity_poly.type
_entity_poly.pdbx_seq_one_letter_code
_entity_poly.pdbx_strand_id
1 'polypeptide(L)'
;MTNAVSVVQRQLDAYNAQNLDAYVNCYASDVVVASLNGAITETGREALRARYAKAFANFPENTARLVNRMAVGNTVVDHEDVSRGPGKEQFEIIAIYTVRDGLIARVDFAK
;
A
#
# COMPACT_ATOMS: atom_id res chain seq x y z
N MET A 1 21.98 1.94 -4.66
CA MET A 1 20.84 2.09 -5.58
C MET A 1 19.57 1.69 -4.88
N THR A 2 18.57 2.57 -4.90
CA THR A 2 17.30 2.29 -4.27
C THR A 2 16.53 1.31 -5.15
N ASN A 3 16.18 0.17 -4.58
CA ASN A 3 15.42 -0.86 -5.27
C ASN A 3 13.93 -0.59 -5.01
N ALA A 4 13.11 -0.60 -6.07
CA ALA A 4 11.68 -0.39 -5.95
C ALA A 4 11.03 -1.42 -5.00
N VAL A 5 11.48 -2.67 -5.04
CA VAL A 5 11.00 -3.72 -4.13
C VAL A 5 11.28 -3.35 -2.67
N SER A 6 12.42 -2.70 -2.39
CA SER A 6 12.80 -2.35 -1.01
C SER A 6 11.79 -1.40 -0.35
N VAL A 7 11.37 -0.34 -1.05
CA VAL A 7 10.41 0.62 -0.48
C VAL A 7 9.02 0.00 -0.37
N VAL A 8 8.63 -0.83 -1.33
CA VAL A 8 7.34 -1.54 -1.29
C VAL A 8 7.31 -2.52 -0.12
N GLN A 9 8.42 -3.22 0.13
CA GLN A 9 8.51 -4.12 1.28
C GLN A 9 8.44 -3.36 2.61
N ARG A 10 9.14 -2.21 2.70
CA ARG A 10 9.09 -1.40 3.92
C ARG A 10 7.67 -0.89 4.21
N GLN A 11 6.91 -0.50 3.18
CA GLN A 11 5.54 -0.05 3.40
C GLN A 11 4.63 -1.21 3.82
N LEU A 12 4.84 -2.40 3.29
CA LEU A 12 4.08 -3.58 3.72
C LEU A 12 4.36 -3.91 5.19
N ASP A 13 5.64 -3.89 5.58
CA ASP A 13 6.02 -4.13 6.97
C ASP A 13 5.41 -3.10 7.91
N ALA A 14 5.44 -1.82 7.54
CA ALA A 14 4.84 -0.73 8.32
C ALA A 14 3.32 -0.88 8.39
N TYR A 15 2.68 -1.27 7.30
CA TYR A 15 1.25 -1.53 7.26
C TYR A 15 0.87 -2.63 8.24
N ASN A 16 1.58 -3.74 8.22
CA ASN A 16 1.31 -4.87 9.11
C ASN A 16 1.63 -4.56 10.58
N ALA A 17 2.60 -3.68 10.82
CA ALA A 17 2.89 -3.19 12.17
C ALA A 17 1.94 -2.09 12.63
N GLN A 18 1.09 -1.60 11.72
CA GLN A 18 0.20 -0.45 11.94
C GLN A 18 0.96 0.79 12.39
N ASN A 19 2.16 0.97 11.86
CA ASN A 19 2.98 2.15 12.11
C ASN A 19 2.68 3.19 11.03
N LEU A 20 1.76 4.10 11.34
CA LEU A 20 1.25 5.06 10.36
C LEU A 20 2.35 5.96 9.80
N ASP A 21 3.22 6.48 10.66
CA ASP A 21 4.29 7.38 10.21
C ASP A 21 5.27 6.66 9.28
N ALA A 22 5.70 5.46 9.65
CA ALA A 22 6.61 4.66 8.82
C ALA A 22 5.95 4.29 7.48
N TYR A 23 4.65 3.97 7.52
CA TYR A 23 3.89 3.64 6.32
C TYR A 23 3.83 4.83 5.35
N VAL A 24 3.41 5.99 5.86
CA VAL A 24 3.24 7.20 5.05
C VAL A 24 4.59 7.69 4.50
N ASN A 25 5.67 7.51 5.26
CA ASN A 25 7.00 7.94 4.83
C ASN A 25 7.55 7.16 3.62
N CYS A 26 6.93 6.04 3.26
CA CYS A 26 7.30 5.29 2.07
C CYS A 26 6.71 5.90 0.78
N TYR A 27 5.84 6.90 0.91
CA TYR A 27 5.10 7.46 -0.22
C TYR A 27 5.56 8.87 -0.55
N ALA A 28 5.51 9.22 -1.83
CA ALA A 28 5.81 10.57 -2.28
C ALA A 28 4.77 11.57 -1.77
N SER A 29 5.16 12.84 -1.61
CA SER A 29 4.26 13.88 -1.12
C SER A 29 3.05 14.07 -2.03
N ASP A 30 3.21 13.81 -3.33
CA ASP A 30 2.17 13.94 -4.36
C ASP A 30 1.59 12.58 -4.79
N VAL A 31 1.66 11.57 -3.95
CA VAL A 31 1.20 10.22 -4.28
C VAL A 31 -0.24 10.21 -4.77
N VAL A 32 -0.51 9.33 -5.72
CA VAL A 32 -1.87 9.10 -6.24
C VAL A 32 -2.26 7.66 -5.92
N VAL A 33 -3.44 7.48 -5.36
CA VAL A 33 -4.04 6.17 -5.13
C VAL A 33 -5.30 6.08 -5.99
N ALA A 34 -5.44 4.98 -6.71
CA ALA A 34 -6.52 4.82 -7.68
C ALA A 34 -7.01 3.37 -7.71
N SER A 35 -8.21 3.17 -8.23
CA SER A 35 -8.65 1.86 -8.69
C SER A 35 -8.06 1.62 -10.07
N LEU A 36 -7.60 0.40 -10.34
CA LEU A 36 -7.02 0.07 -11.64
C LEU A 36 -8.05 0.36 -12.75
N ASN A 37 -7.64 1.17 -13.73
CA ASN A 37 -8.49 1.61 -14.84
C ASN A 37 -9.77 2.34 -14.39
N GLY A 38 -9.77 2.84 -13.16
CA GLY A 38 -10.93 3.52 -12.57
C GLY A 38 -10.57 4.85 -11.94
N ALA A 39 -11.35 5.25 -10.94
CA ALA A 39 -11.23 6.56 -10.32
C ALA A 39 -9.99 6.66 -9.42
N ILE A 40 -9.43 7.88 -9.36
CA ILE A 40 -8.48 8.25 -8.33
C ILE A 40 -9.26 8.42 -7.03
N THR A 41 -8.80 7.77 -5.95
CA THR A 41 -9.46 7.81 -4.64
C THR A 41 -8.80 8.75 -3.66
N GLU A 42 -7.47 8.85 -3.70
CA GLU A 42 -6.71 9.81 -2.88
C GLU A 42 -5.63 10.46 -3.71
N THR A 43 -5.37 11.75 -3.44
CA THR A 43 -4.25 12.48 -4.02
C THR A 43 -3.50 13.16 -2.88
N GLY A 44 -2.19 12.90 -2.81
CA GLY A 44 -1.31 13.49 -1.82
C GLY A 44 -1.17 12.68 -0.55
N ARG A 45 -0.04 12.88 0.11
CA ARG A 45 0.34 12.13 1.31
C ARG A 45 -0.61 12.38 2.47
N GLU A 46 -1.16 13.60 2.58
CA GLU A 46 -2.09 13.93 3.67
C GLU A 46 -3.41 13.15 3.55
N ALA A 47 -3.95 13.03 2.34
CA ALA A 47 -5.15 12.23 2.10
C ALA A 47 -4.89 10.76 2.37
N LEU A 48 -3.71 10.27 1.98
CA LEU A 48 -3.29 8.89 2.26
C LEU A 48 -3.24 8.66 3.78
N ARG A 49 -2.62 9.58 4.52
CA ARG A 49 -2.51 9.49 5.98
C ARG A 49 -3.90 9.42 6.63
N ALA A 50 -4.80 10.29 6.24
CA ALA A 50 -6.16 10.33 6.80
C ALA A 50 -6.88 9.00 6.57
N ARG A 51 -6.77 8.43 5.36
CA ARG A 51 -7.39 7.15 5.04
C ARG A 51 -6.86 6.02 5.91
N TYR A 52 -5.53 5.90 6.02
CA TYR A 52 -4.93 4.77 6.74
C TYR A 52 -4.95 4.96 8.26
N ALA A 53 -4.97 6.19 8.77
CA ALA A 53 -5.22 6.43 10.19
C ALA A 53 -6.58 5.85 10.60
N LYS A 54 -7.60 6.08 9.77
CA LYS A 54 -8.93 5.54 9.99
C LYS A 54 -8.95 4.03 9.87
N ALA A 55 -8.30 3.48 8.85
CA ALA A 55 -8.25 2.03 8.62
C ALA A 55 -7.56 1.32 9.79
N PHE A 56 -6.43 1.84 10.25
CA PHE A 56 -5.70 1.24 11.38
C PHE A 56 -6.52 1.31 12.67
N ALA A 57 -7.23 2.42 12.90
CA ALA A 57 -8.08 2.55 14.09
C ALA A 57 -9.28 1.59 14.04
N ASN A 58 -9.89 1.41 12.86
CA ASN A 58 -11.07 0.56 12.70
C ASN A 58 -10.73 -0.93 12.67
N PHE A 59 -9.53 -1.29 12.22
CA PHE A 59 -9.11 -2.69 12.05
C PHE A 59 -7.73 -2.92 12.68
N PRO A 60 -7.64 -2.91 14.02
CA PRO A 60 -6.34 -3.03 14.71
C PRO A 60 -5.65 -4.37 14.49
N GLU A 61 -6.37 -5.39 14.04
CA GLU A 61 -5.80 -6.72 13.78
C GLU A 61 -5.65 -7.01 12.28
N ASN A 62 -5.77 -5.98 11.45
CA ASN A 62 -5.64 -6.13 10.00
C ASN A 62 -4.21 -6.48 9.61
N THR A 63 -4.08 -7.49 8.73
CA THR A 63 -2.81 -7.90 8.16
C THR A 63 -2.94 -8.15 6.68
N ALA A 64 -1.86 -7.94 5.95
CA ALA A 64 -1.76 -8.29 4.53
C ALA A 64 -0.64 -9.32 4.38
N ARG A 65 -0.98 -10.48 3.85
CA ARG A 65 -0.01 -11.54 3.57
C ARG A 65 0.36 -11.46 2.10
N LEU A 66 1.64 -11.34 1.82
CA LEU A 66 2.13 -11.33 0.44
C LEU A 66 2.04 -12.75 -0.14
N VAL A 67 1.21 -12.91 -1.16
CA VAL A 67 1.05 -14.20 -1.86
C VAL A 67 2.08 -14.33 -2.96
N ASN A 68 2.25 -13.27 -3.75
CA ASN A 68 3.17 -13.25 -4.86
C ASN A 68 3.58 -11.81 -5.18
N ARG A 69 4.79 -11.64 -5.70
CA ARG A 69 5.30 -10.33 -6.11
C ARG A 69 6.08 -10.49 -7.39
N MET A 70 5.95 -9.52 -8.29
CA MET A 70 6.81 -9.39 -9.44
C MET A 70 7.19 -7.93 -9.61
N ALA A 71 8.35 -7.69 -10.21
CA ALA A 71 8.87 -6.34 -10.37
C ALA A 71 9.65 -6.21 -11.66
N VAL A 72 9.45 -5.09 -12.34
CA VAL A 72 10.24 -4.70 -13.51
C VAL A 72 10.53 -3.21 -13.36
N GLY A 73 11.82 -2.84 -13.30
CA GLY A 73 12.21 -1.45 -13.16
C GLY A 73 11.61 -0.82 -11.91
N ASN A 74 10.84 0.24 -12.09
CA ASN A 74 10.21 0.98 -11.00
C ASN A 74 8.76 0.55 -10.73
N THR A 75 8.32 -0.55 -11.32
CA THR A 75 6.97 -1.08 -11.13
C THR A 75 7.04 -2.36 -10.30
N VAL A 76 6.26 -2.42 -9.23
CA VAL A 76 6.14 -3.60 -8.38
C VAL A 76 4.67 -3.98 -8.30
N VAL A 77 4.37 -5.26 -8.52
CA VAL A 77 3.00 -5.78 -8.45
C VAL A 77 2.94 -6.80 -7.32
N ASP A 78 2.12 -6.53 -6.32
CA ASP A 78 1.89 -7.41 -5.19
C ASP A 78 0.50 -8.01 -5.25
N HIS A 79 0.43 -9.33 -5.12
CA HIS A 79 -0.81 -10.04 -4.85
C HIS A 79 -0.85 -10.33 -3.36
N GLU A 80 -1.87 -9.82 -2.69
CA GLU A 80 -1.97 -9.88 -1.23
C GLU A 80 -3.29 -10.50 -0.80
N ASP A 81 -3.23 -11.27 0.29
CA ASP A 81 -4.40 -11.79 0.99
C ASP A 81 -4.55 -10.96 2.27
N VAL A 82 -5.62 -10.19 2.36
CA VAL A 82 -5.84 -9.23 3.43
C VAL A 82 -6.88 -9.78 4.39
N SER A 83 -6.55 -9.79 5.69
CA SER A 83 -7.48 -10.15 6.76
C SER A 83 -7.73 -8.94 7.65
N ARG A 84 -9.00 -8.62 7.89
CA ARG A 84 -9.39 -7.52 8.79
C ARG A 84 -9.32 -7.93 10.26
N GLY A 85 -9.11 -9.21 10.54
CA GLY A 85 -9.04 -9.77 11.88
C GLY A 85 -9.94 -11.00 12.03
N PRO A 86 -9.83 -11.73 13.16
CA PRO A 86 -10.63 -12.93 13.40
C PRO A 86 -12.13 -12.65 13.28
N GLY A 87 -12.81 -13.44 12.45
CA GLY A 87 -14.25 -13.30 12.22
C GLY A 87 -14.67 -12.09 11.40
N LYS A 88 -13.70 -11.38 10.82
CA LYS A 88 -13.96 -10.20 9.99
C LYS A 88 -13.65 -10.49 8.53
N GLU A 89 -13.89 -9.52 7.67
CA GLU A 89 -13.70 -9.63 6.23
C GLU A 89 -12.28 -10.10 5.88
N GLN A 90 -12.22 -10.99 4.88
CA GLN A 90 -10.97 -11.40 4.27
C GLN A 90 -11.13 -11.30 2.76
N PHE A 91 -10.13 -10.76 2.08
CA PHE A 91 -10.20 -10.57 0.64
C PHE A 91 -8.80 -10.57 0.02
N GLU A 92 -8.74 -10.82 -1.29
CA GLU A 92 -7.50 -10.70 -2.04
C GLU A 92 -7.49 -9.39 -2.81
N ILE A 93 -6.31 -8.84 -3.01
CA ILE A 93 -6.14 -7.59 -3.73
C ILE A 93 -4.82 -7.63 -4.52
N ILE A 94 -4.79 -6.95 -5.65
CA ILE A 94 -3.55 -6.68 -6.38
C ILE A 94 -3.26 -5.19 -6.22
N ALA A 95 -2.01 -4.90 -5.83
CA ALA A 95 -1.52 -3.53 -5.72
C ALA A 95 -0.39 -3.34 -6.72
N ILE A 96 -0.53 -2.35 -7.60
CA ILE A 96 0.47 -2.02 -8.60
C ILE A 96 1.13 -0.71 -8.16
N TYR A 97 2.38 -0.80 -7.74
CA TYR A 97 3.15 0.34 -7.23
C TYR A 97 4.06 0.89 -8.31
N THR A 98 4.05 2.21 -8.47
CA THR A 98 5.01 2.92 -9.29
C THR A 98 5.92 3.72 -8.36
N VAL A 99 7.22 3.47 -8.42
CA VAL A 99 8.22 4.08 -7.56
C VAL A 99 8.96 5.17 -8.33
N ARG A 100 9.17 6.33 -7.69
CA ARG A 100 9.91 7.45 -8.25
C ARG A 100 10.80 8.02 -7.15
N ASP A 101 12.09 8.13 -7.44
CA ASP A 101 13.08 8.68 -6.51
C ASP A 101 13.05 7.99 -5.14
N GLY A 102 12.88 6.67 -5.15
CA GLY A 102 12.90 5.87 -3.93
C GLY A 102 11.63 5.91 -3.10
N LEU A 103 10.56 6.55 -3.58
CA LEU A 103 9.28 6.63 -2.90
C LEU A 103 8.15 6.15 -3.80
N ILE A 104 7.09 5.64 -3.21
CA ILE A 104 5.92 5.20 -3.96
C ILE A 104 5.16 6.43 -4.42
N ALA A 105 5.08 6.63 -5.74
CA ALA A 105 4.43 7.79 -6.34
C ALA A 105 2.99 7.50 -6.76
N ARG A 106 2.66 6.22 -6.99
CA ARG A 106 1.31 5.83 -7.39
C ARG A 106 1.03 4.39 -6.98
N VAL A 107 -0.19 4.14 -6.60
CA VAL A 107 -0.71 2.79 -6.35
C VAL A 107 -2.02 2.63 -7.09
N ASP A 108 -2.14 1.57 -7.89
CA ASP A 108 -3.40 1.16 -8.50
C ASP A 108 -3.84 -0.16 -7.88
N PHE A 109 -5.05 -0.20 -7.36
CA PHE A 109 -5.60 -1.40 -6.72
C PHE A 109 -6.60 -2.10 -7.64
N ALA A 110 -6.48 -3.42 -7.73
CA ALA A 110 -7.47 -4.29 -8.38
C ALA A 110 -7.98 -5.29 -7.34
N LYS A 111 -9.30 -5.39 -7.24
CA LYS A 111 -9.92 -6.20 -6.20
C LYS A 111 -11.04 -7.09 -6.77
#